data_f67e709028407f271fecadf0b7df7a90
#
_entry.id   f67e709028407f271fecadf0b7df7a90
#
_cell.length_a   1.000
_cell.length_b   1.000
_cell.length_c   1.000
_cell.angle_alpha   90.00
_cell.angle_beta   90.00
_cell.angle_gamma   90.00
#
_symmetry.space_group_name_H-M   'P 1'
#
loop_
_entity.id
_entity.type
_entity.pdbx_description
1 polymer ?
#
loop_
_entity_poly.entity_id
_entity_poly.type
_entity_poly.pdbx_seq_one_letter_code
_entity_poly.pdbx_strand_id
1 'polypeptide(L)'
;MPRKKASAPVAKATRTMSDQHKAALAEGREQGRVVRRYLEALQAHKPKRGRKRTPESVAKRLEGIEARLATADPLTRVHLVQERMDLERQLAAAQDGGGDLQALEAEFVRVARAYGERKGITYAAWREAGVDPKVLRAAGIGRG
;
A
#
# COMPACT_ATOMS: atom_id res chain seq x y z
N MET A 1 -43.62 39.75 43.04
CA MET A 1 -42.16 39.47 43.03
C MET A 1 -41.86 38.34 42.05
N PRO A 2 -41.24 38.61 40.95
CA PRO A 2 -40.88 37.52 40.05
C PRO A 2 -39.76 36.69 40.63
N ARG A 3 -40.00 35.42 40.87
CA ARG A 3 -38.97 34.48 41.26
C ARG A 3 -38.11 34.15 40.04
N LYS A 4 -36.86 34.53 40.09
CA LYS A 4 -35.86 34.03 39.16
C LYS A 4 -35.72 32.51 39.38
N LYS A 5 -36.19 31.72 38.44
CA LYS A 5 -35.81 30.31 38.37
C LYS A 5 -34.33 30.26 37.99
N ALA A 6 -33.50 29.94 38.97
CA ALA A 6 -32.15 29.56 38.68
C ALA A 6 -32.19 28.24 37.90
N SER A 7 -31.97 28.28 36.60
CA SER A 7 -31.75 27.08 35.84
C SER A 7 -30.39 26.52 36.27
N ALA A 8 -30.41 25.41 37.00
CA ALA A 8 -29.19 24.70 37.31
C ALA A 8 -28.51 24.30 35.98
N PRO A 9 -27.20 24.50 35.83
CA PRO A 9 -26.52 24.02 34.66
C PRO A 9 -26.65 22.51 34.60
N VAL A 10 -27.31 22.01 33.55
CA VAL A 10 -27.34 20.58 33.27
C VAL A 10 -25.89 20.22 32.97
N ALA A 11 -25.21 19.61 33.94
CA ALA A 11 -23.92 19.02 33.70
C ALA A 11 -24.09 18.05 32.53
N LYS A 12 -23.48 18.35 31.39
CA LYS A 12 -23.37 17.39 30.28
C LYS A 12 -22.69 16.16 30.87
N ALA A 13 -23.49 15.12 31.16
CA ALA A 13 -22.94 13.84 31.55
C ALA A 13 -21.94 13.45 30.46
N THR A 14 -20.66 13.47 30.78
CA THR A 14 -19.62 12.88 29.93
C THR A 14 -19.97 11.41 29.87
N ARG A 15 -20.60 11.00 28.75
CA ARG A 15 -20.85 9.59 28.49
C ARG A 15 -19.49 8.90 28.43
N THR A 16 -19.11 8.24 29.51
CA THR A 16 -17.97 7.33 29.52
C THR A 16 -18.29 6.20 28.56
N MET A 17 -17.49 6.13 27.48
CA MET A 17 -17.64 5.07 26.51
C MET A 17 -17.36 3.73 27.19
N SER A 18 -18.20 2.73 26.91
CA SER A 18 -17.96 1.36 27.36
C SER A 18 -16.65 0.82 26.81
N ASP A 19 -16.01 -0.12 27.50
CA ASP A 19 -14.77 -0.74 27.07
C ASP A 19 -14.94 -1.47 25.73
N GLN A 20 -16.09 -2.07 25.49
CA GLN A 20 -16.43 -2.67 24.20
C GLN A 20 -16.46 -1.64 23.06
N HIS A 21 -16.99 -0.46 23.31
CA HIS A 21 -17.01 0.60 22.32
C HIS A 21 -15.61 1.15 22.02
N LYS A 22 -14.78 1.31 23.05
CA LYS A 22 -13.38 1.69 22.89
C LYS A 22 -12.60 0.66 22.08
N ALA A 23 -12.83 -0.63 22.35
CA ALA A 23 -12.19 -1.72 21.61
C ALA A 23 -12.62 -1.73 20.14
N ALA A 24 -13.89 -1.53 19.84
CA ALA A 24 -14.40 -1.43 18.48
C ALA A 24 -13.80 -0.25 17.71
N LEU A 25 -13.66 0.91 18.36
CA LEU A 25 -13.02 2.08 17.76
C LEU A 25 -11.52 1.84 17.50
N ALA A 26 -10.83 1.18 18.42
CA ALA A 26 -9.43 0.83 18.28
C ALA A 26 -9.21 -0.14 17.11
N GLU A 27 -10.05 -1.15 16.99
CA GLU A 27 -10.05 -2.09 15.87
C GLU A 27 -10.29 -1.35 14.54
N GLY A 28 -11.26 -0.46 14.49
CA GLY A 28 -11.55 0.35 13.32
C GLY A 28 -10.37 1.22 12.87
N ARG A 29 -9.65 1.81 13.81
CA ARG A 29 -8.45 2.58 13.51
C ARG A 29 -7.33 1.70 12.96
N GLU A 30 -7.14 0.52 13.54
CA GLU A 30 -6.13 -0.42 13.08
C GLU A 30 -6.42 -0.93 11.66
N GLN A 31 -7.65 -1.30 11.39
CA GLN A 31 -8.09 -1.64 10.02
C GLN A 31 -7.82 -0.50 9.04
N GLY A 32 -8.14 0.73 9.43
CA GLY A 32 -7.87 1.90 8.61
C GLY A 32 -6.38 2.13 8.32
N ARG A 33 -5.52 1.89 9.31
CA ARG A 33 -4.06 1.97 9.12
C ARG A 33 -3.55 0.92 8.14
N VAL A 34 -4.01 -0.32 8.28
CA VAL A 34 -3.63 -1.42 7.38
C VAL A 34 -4.04 -1.12 5.95
N VAL A 35 -5.28 -0.70 5.73
CA VAL A 35 -5.79 -0.31 4.42
C VAL A 35 -4.97 0.84 3.83
N ARG A 36 -4.69 1.87 4.61
CA ARG A 36 -3.89 3.02 4.19
C ARG A 36 -2.49 2.60 3.75
N ARG A 37 -1.79 1.83 4.55
CA ARG A 37 -0.42 1.36 4.24
C ARG A 37 -0.39 0.58 2.93
N TYR A 38 -1.36 -0.29 2.73
CA TYR A 38 -1.44 -1.06 1.49
C TYR A 38 -1.69 -0.18 0.28
N LEU A 39 -2.63 0.75 0.36
CA LEU A 39 -2.94 1.68 -0.74
C LEU A 39 -1.77 2.62 -1.05
N GLU A 40 -1.07 3.12 -0.04
CA GLU A 40 0.14 3.92 -0.21
C GLU A 40 1.25 3.12 -0.90
N ALA A 41 1.44 1.85 -0.50
CA ALA A 41 2.40 0.95 -1.14
C ALA A 41 2.04 0.66 -2.59
N LEU A 42 0.77 0.46 -2.91
CA LEU A 42 0.30 0.31 -4.29
C LEU A 42 0.62 1.54 -5.15
N GLN A 43 0.40 2.74 -4.63
CA GLN A 43 0.72 3.97 -5.34
C GLN A 43 2.23 4.12 -5.57
N ALA A 44 3.04 3.78 -4.57
CA ALA A 44 4.50 3.83 -4.68
C ALA A 44 5.04 2.83 -5.71
N HIS A 45 4.41 1.67 -5.81
CA HIS A 45 4.79 0.61 -6.76
C HIS A 45 4.07 0.71 -8.11
N LYS A 46 3.25 1.75 -8.31
CA LYS A 46 2.57 1.98 -9.57
C LYS A 46 3.61 2.16 -10.68
N PRO A 47 3.60 1.32 -11.73
CA PRO A 47 4.58 1.47 -12.79
C PRO A 47 4.41 2.82 -13.47
N LYS A 48 5.50 3.58 -13.52
CA LYS A 48 5.55 4.81 -14.31
C LYS A 48 5.24 4.47 -15.77
N ARG A 49 4.52 5.37 -16.45
CA ARG A 49 4.25 5.21 -17.89
C ARG A 49 5.54 4.93 -18.64
N GLY A 50 5.64 3.78 -19.30
CA GLY A 50 6.81 3.35 -20.04
C GLY A 50 6.84 1.83 -20.18
N ARG A 51 7.73 1.35 -21.04
CA ARG A 51 7.94 -0.09 -21.24
C ARG A 51 8.42 -0.71 -19.91
N LYS A 52 7.65 -1.63 -19.37
CA LYS A 52 8.04 -2.37 -18.17
C LYS A 52 9.29 -3.19 -18.45
N ARG A 53 10.37 -2.89 -17.74
CA ARG A 53 11.53 -3.77 -17.70
C ARG A 53 11.22 -4.91 -16.75
N THR A 54 11.12 -6.12 -17.31
CA THR A 54 10.95 -7.31 -16.48
C THR A 54 12.30 -7.65 -15.82
N PRO A 55 12.30 -8.31 -14.63
CA PRO A 55 13.54 -8.78 -14.01
C PRO A 55 14.40 -9.63 -14.95
N GLU A 56 13.76 -10.44 -15.80
CA GLU A 56 14.44 -11.26 -16.81
C GLU A 56 15.14 -10.41 -17.87
N SER A 57 14.51 -9.35 -18.36
CA SER A 57 15.13 -8.46 -19.35
C SER A 57 16.31 -7.69 -18.76
N VAL A 58 16.23 -7.31 -17.48
CA VAL A 58 17.31 -6.66 -16.75
C VAL A 58 18.49 -7.63 -16.58
N ALA A 59 18.23 -8.88 -16.21
CA ALA A 59 19.26 -9.91 -16.09
C ALA A 59 19.99 -10.14 -17.42
N LYS A 60 19.27 -10.25 -18.54
CA LYS A 60 19.87 -10.36 -19.87
C LYS A 60 20.72 -9.14 -20.22
N ARG A 61 20.27 -7.95 -19.88
CA ARG A 61 21.05 -6.74 -20.13
C ARG A 61 22.34 -6.73 -19.32
N LEU A 62 22.31 -7.17 -18.05
CA LEU A 62 23.49 -7.29 -17.20
C LEU A 62 24.51 -8.28 -17.77
N GLU A 63 24.07 -9.43 -18.25
CA GLU A 63 24.93 -10.40 -18.92
C GLU A 63 25.60 -9.79 -20.17
N GLY A 64 24.83 -9.07 -20.98
CA GLY A 64 25.35 -8.37 -22.18
C GLY A 64 26.37 -7.30 -21.81
N ILE A 65 26.18 -6.57 -20.71
CA ILE A 65 27.14 -5.56 -20.22
C ILE A 65 28.43 -6.22 -19.78
N GLU A 66 28.37 -7.31 -19.02
CA GLU A 66 29.55 -8.05 -18.56
C GLU A 66 30.39 -8.56 -19.74
N ALA A 67 29.72 -9.11 -20.76
CA ALA A 67 30.40 -9.56 -21.98
C ALA A 67 31.08 -8.40 -22.70
N ARG A 68 30.48 -7.23 -22.76
CA ARG A 68 31.04 -6.04 -23.42
C ARG A 68 32.16 -5.38 -22.62
N LEU A 69 32.12 -5.47 -21.27
CA LEU A 69 33.18 -4.93 -20.43
C LEU A 69 34.57 -5.55 -20.72
N ALA A 70 34.61 -6.81 -21.14
CA ALA A 70 35.84 -7.50 -21.45
C ALA A 70 36.60 -6.87 -22.64
N THR A 71 35.88 -6.27 -23.58
CA THR A 71 36.44 -5.74 -24.85
C THR A 71 36.23 -4.22 -25.00
N ALA A 72 35.64 -3.55 -24.04
CA ALA A 72 35.33 -2.13 -24.11
C ALA A 72 36.58 -1.26 -23.93
N ASP A 73 36.63 -0.14 -24.65
CA ASP A 73 37.59 0.93 -24.39
C ASP A 73 37.34 1.60 -23.07
N PRO A 74 38.30 2.35 -22.50
CA PRO A 74 38.16 2.94 -21.15
C PRO A 74 36.92 3.83 -20.97
N LEU A 75 36.58 4.64 -21.96
CA LEU A 75 35.40 5.52 -21.88
C LEU A 75 34.09 4.73 -21.91
N THR A 76 33.96 3.81 -22.83
CA THR A 76 32.79 2.92 -22.93
C THR A 76 32.65 2.06 -21.66
N ARG A 77 33.77 1.62 -21.09
CA ARG A 77 33.77 0.86 -19.81
C ARG A 77 33.14 1.65 -18.69
N VAL A 78 33.44 2.93 -18.56
CA VAL A 78 32.82 3.77 -17.51
C VAL A 78 31.30 3.84 -17.66
N HIS A 79 30.81 4.03 -18.88
CA HIS A 79 29.38 4.05 -19.17
C HIS A 79 28.71 2.71 -18.88
N LEU A 80 29.33 1.61 -19.26
CA LEU A 80 28.82 0.26 -18.99
C LEU A 80 28.79 -0.08 -17.49
N VAL A 81 29.81 0.34 -16.75
CA VAL A 81 29.84 0.16 -15.29
C VAL A 81 28.70 0.95 -14.64
N GLN A 82 28.49 2.19 -15.06
CA GLN A 82 27.39 2.99 -14.53
C GLN A 82 26.03 2.35 -14.83
N GLU A 83 25.82 1.91 -16.06
CA GLU A 83 24.60 1.20 -16.45
C GLU A 83 24.37 -0.07 -15.61
N ARG A 84 25.43 -0.85 -15.39
CA ARG A 84 25.37 -2.04 -14.52
C ARG A 84 24.93 -1.69 -13.11
N MET A 85 25.54 -0.68 -12.51
CA MET A 85 25.19 -0.23 -11.15
C MET A 85 23.72 0.22 -11.05
N ASP A 86 23.23 0.93 -12.06
CA ASP A 86 21.85 1.39 -12.10
C ASP A 86 20.87 0.22 -12.23
N LEU A 87 21.17 -0.76 -13.06
CA LEU A 87 20.35 -1.97 -13.24
C LEU A 87 20.34 -2.85 -11.97
N GLU A 88 21.48 -3.03 -11.33
CA GLU A 88 21.58 -3.76 -10.05
C GLU A 88 20.75 -3.09 -8.97
N ARG A 89 20.77 -1.77 -8.90
CA ARG A 89 19.96 -0.98 -7.97
C ARG A 89 18.46 -1.15 -8.24
N GLN A 90 18.07 -1.17 -9.52
CA GLN A 90 16.68 -1.42 -9.91
C GLN A 90 16.21 -2.81 -9.52
N LEU A 91 17.04 -3.84 -9.69
CA LEU A 91 16.72 -5.20 -9.26
C LEU A 91 16.56 -5.31 -7.74
N ALA A 92 17.47 -4.72 -6.98
CA ALA A 92 17.41 -4.71 -5.52
C ALA A 92 16.12 -4.02 -5.02
N ALA A 93 15.78 -2.86 -5.58
CA ALA A 93 14.56 -2.14 -5.25
C ALA A 93 13.29 -2.95 -5.58
N ALA A 94 13.27 -3.66 -6.71
CA ALA A 94 12.15 -4.50 -7.09
C ALA A 94 11.97 -5.71 -6.16
N GLN A 95 13.06 -6.31 -5.70
CA GLN A 95 13.03 -7.43 -4.76
C GLN A 95 12.56 -6.99 -3.37
N ASP A 96 13.10 -5.88 -2.85
CA ASP A 96 12.75 -5.34 -1.54
C ASP A 96 11.29 -4.85 -1.52
N GLY A 97 10.86 -4.14 -2.55
CA GLY A 97 9.49 -3.65 -2.66
C GLY A 97 8.44 -4.76 -2.82
N GLY A 98 8.79 -5.86 -3.47
CA GLY A 98 7.89 -6.98 -3.70
C GLY A 98 7.54 -7.75 -2.42
N GLY A 99 8.50 -7.94 -1.54
CA GLY A 99 8.28 -8.63 -0.26
C GLY A 99 7.41 -7.83 0.69
N ASP A 100 7.66 -6.55 0.84
CA ASP A 100 6.88 -5.65 1.68
C ASP A 100 5.44 -5.52 1.18
N LEU A 101 5.24 -5.41 -0.14
CA LEU A 101 3.91 -5.33 -0.73
C LEU A 101 3.10 -6.60 -0.47
N GLN A 102 3.70 -7.78 -0.57
CA GLN A 102 3.03 -9.05 -0.29
C GLN A 102 2.60 -9.15 1.18
N ALA A 103 3.44 -8.73 2.11
CA ALA A 103 3.11 -8.71 3.53
C ALA A 103 1.95 -7.76 3.83
N LEU A 104 1.97 -6.56 3.26
CA LEU A 104 0.88 -5.57 3.37
C LEU A 104 -0.41 -6.06 2.71
N GLU A 105 -0.31 -6.76 1.59
CA GLU A 105 -1.44 -7.37 0.90
C GLU A 105 -2.12 -8.44 1.77
N ALA A 106 -1.34 -9.29 2.43
CA ALA A 106 -1.88 -10.30 3.34
C ALA A 106 -2.63 -9.68 4.53
N GLU A 107 -2.10 -8.61 5.10
CA GLU A 107 -2.78 -7.86 6.15
C GLU A 107 -4.05 -7.19 5.63
N PHE A 108 -3.99 -6.58 4.45
CA PHE A 108 -5.12 -5.96 3.79
C PHE A 108 -6.27 -6.95 3.55
N VAL A 109 -5.97 -8.13 3.03
CA VAL A 109 -6.95 -9.18 2.78
C VAL A 109 -7.74 -9.55 4.04
N ARG A 110 -7.09 -9.54 5.19
CA ARG A 110 -7.75 -9.86 6.47
C ARG A 110 -8.78 -8.83 6.90
N VAL A 111 -8.56 -7.56 6.60
CA VAL A 111 -9.35 -6.44 7.15
C VAL A 111 -10.22 -5.75 6.11
N ALA A 112 -9.93 -5.91 4.82
CA ALA A 112 -10.56 -5.16 3.73
C ALA A 112 -12.08 -5.32 3.68
N ARG A 113 -12.57 -6.53 3.85
CA ARG A 113 -14.01 -6.80 3.82
C ARG A 113 -14.74 -6.08 4.95
N ALA A 114 -14.30 -6.27 6.19
CA ALA A 114 -14.91 -5.65 7.34
C ALA A 114 -14.84 -4.12 7.27
N TYR A 115 -13.70 -3.59 6.86
CA TYR A 115 -13.51 -2.16 6.65
C TYR A 115 -14.43 -1.61 5.56
N GLY A 116 -14.52 -2.30 4.43
CA GLY A 116 -15.35 -1.90 3.30
C GLY A 116 -16.85 -1.92 3.63
N GLU A 117 -17.31 -2.95 4.33
CA GLU A 117 -18.70 -3.06 4.77
C GLU A 117 -19.07 -1.92 5.74
N ARG A 118 -18.20 -1.64 6.69
CA ARG A 118 -18.42 -0.57 7.67
C ARG A 118 -18.42 0.83 7.03
N LYS A 119 -17.57 1.05 6.04
CA LYS A 119 -17.42 2.35 5.36
C LYS A 119 -18.27 2.47 4.08
N GLY A 120 -18.97 1.42 3.69
CA GLY A 120 -19.78 1.43 2.48
C GLY A 120 -18.99 1.48 1.18
N ILE A 121 -17.79 0.90 1.16
CA ILE A 121 -16.92 0.90 -0.01
C ILE A 121 -17.32 -0.25 -0.95
N THR A 122 -17.59 0.10 -2.20
CA THR A 122 -17.98 -0.87 -3.22
C THR A 122 -16.76 -1.55 -3.88
N TYR A 123 -16.99 -2.67 -4.53
CA TYR A 123 -15.98 -3.34 -5.36
C TYR A 123 -15.37 -2.38 -6.40
N ALA A 124 -16.23 -1.62 -7.09
CA ALA A 124 -15.80 -0.65 -8.09
C ALA A 124 -14.84 0.40 -7.51
N ALA A 125 -15.12 0.89 -6.30
CA ALA A 125 -14.25 1.86 -5.62
C ALA A 125 -12.86 1.29 -5.32
N TRP A 126 -12.78 0.04 -4.85
CA TRP A 126 -11.51 -0.64 -4.64
C TRP A 126 -10.72 -0.82 -5.94
N ARG A 127 -11.41 -1.18 -7.03
CA ARG A 127 -10.79 -1.33 -8.34
C ARG A 127 -10.23 -0.01 -8.87
N GLU A 128 -10.97 1.06 -8.72
CA GLU A 128 -10.54 2.41 -9.12
C GLU A 128 -9.33 2.89 -8.31
N ALA A 129 -9.27 2.52 -7.04
CA ALA A 129 -8.10 2.78 -6.18
C ALA A 129 -6.84 2.01 -6.59
N GLY A 130 -6.96 1.00 -7.46
CA GLY A 130 -5.85 0.24 -7.99
C GLY A 130 -5.66 -1.15 -7.38
N VAL A 131 -6.62 -1.62 -6.58
CA VAL A 131 -6.55 -2.95 -5.97
C VAL A 131 -6.83 -4.03 -7.03
N ASP A 132 -5.99 -5.07 -7.07
CA ASP A 132 -6.14 -6.18 -8.02
C ASP A 132 -7.40 -7.00 -7.73
N PRO A 133 -8.12 -7.48 -8.78
CA PRO A 133 -9.27 -8.36 -8.60
C PRO A 133 -8.97 -9.63 -7.81
N LYS A 134 -7.77 -10.15 -7.93
CA LYS A 134 -7.33 -11.33 -7.18
C LYS A 134 -7.28 -11.08 -5.68
N VAL A 135 -6.78 -9.89 -5.30
CA VAL A 135 -6.71 -9.46 -3.90
C VAL A 135 -8.11 -9.29 -3.31
N LEU A 136 -9.01 -8.66 -4.05
CA LEU A 136 -10.40 -8.47 -3.62
C LEU A 136 -11.13 -9.81 -3.47
N ARG A 137 -10.89 -10.73 -4.38
CA ARG A 137 -11.43 -12.09 -4.29
C ARG A 137 -10.92 -12.82 -3.05
N ALA A 138 -9.64 -12.72 -2.77
CA ALA A 138 -9.02 -13.29 -1.56
C ALA A 138 -9.59 -12.69 -0.28
N ALA A 139 -9.94 -11.39 -0.30
CA ALA A 139 -10.58 -10.70 0.81
C ALA A 139 -12.08 -11.02 0.96
N GLY A 140 -12.67 -11.74 0.01
CA GLY A 140 -14.10 -12.06 0.01
C GLY A 140 -14.99 -10.91 -0.47
N ILE A 141 -14.42 -9.95 -1.19
CA ILE A 141 -15.13 -8.83 -1.80
C ILE A 141 -15.50 -9.23 -3.23
N GLY A 142 -16.77 -9.48 -3.47
CA GLY A 142 -17.28 -9.84 -4.79
C GLY A 142 -17.73 -8.63 -5.61
N ARG A 143 -17.87 -8.86 -6.92
CA ARG A 143 -18.63 -7.96 -7.78
C ARG A 143 -20.08 -8.02 -7.33
N GLY A 144 -20.50 -7.03 -6.61
CA GLY A 144 -21.86 -6.97 -6.08
C GLY A 144 -22.95 -6.96 -7.14
#